data_4ed26421e754b12aaa55dc28f2a78b0b
#
_entry.id   4ed26421e754b12aaa55dc28f2a78b0b
#
_cell.length_a   1.000
_cell.length_b   1.000
_cell.length_c   1.000
_cell.angle_alpha   90.00
_cell.angle_beta   90.00
_cell.angle_gamma   90.00
#
_symmetry.space_group_name_H-M   'P 1'
#
loop_
_entity.id
_entity.type
_entity.pdbx_description
1 polymer ?
#
loop_
_entity_poly.entity_id
_entity_poly.type
_entity_poly.pdbx_seq_one_letter_code
_entity_poly.pdbx_strand_id
1 'polypeptide(L)'
;MARIILCAKDGITVERLEQIFYVSRGTILADIKNVRALLQMFRLELLNRRGGHGFTVQGSEWLIRQCLLQLHKNYTVTADSGKTESLAHERSFRAMFFMDAPQVYENPSTNQTFVYFNGSRYNELSALLQREILAQHDFSLPIIHFPKIINMLLLCVSRKSFATEKPFSAAQQEQLSASAEYAFVRRLHQKMPEHFRQNIQEPEMLMLTALLLGFEDENYR
;
A
#
# COMPACT_ATOMS: atom_id res chain seq x y z
N MET A 1 6.79 2.58 12.33
CA MET A 1 8.11 2.88 11.71
C MET A 1 8.25 2.27 10.31
N ALA A 2 8.14 0.95 10.09
CA ALA A 2 8.32 0.31 8.77
C ALA A 2 7.54 0.99 7.64
N ARG A 3 6.26 1.30 7.84
CA ARG A 3 5.43 2.00 6.83
C ARG A 3 6.01 3.35 6.40
N ILE A 4 6.46 4.16 7.35
CA ILE A 4 7.02 5.49 7.06
C ILE A 4 8.28 5.33 6.20
N ILE A 5 9.13 4.37 6.54
CA ILE A 5 10.36 4.10 5.78
C ILE A 5 10.03 3.59 4.37
N LEU A 6 9.05 2.68 4.23
CA LEU A 6 8.59 2.17 2.92
C LEU A 6 7.98 3.26 2.03
N CYS A 7 7.42 4.32 2.63
CA CYS A 7 6.80 5.44 1.90
C CYS A 7 7.75 6.58 1.60
N ALA A 8 8.93 6.61 2.21
CA ALA A 8 9.93 7.65 2.01
C ALA A 8 10.68 7.41 0.69
N LYS A 9 10.29 8.13 -0.38
CA LYS A 9 10.88 8.00 -1.71
C LYS A 9 12.39 8.26 -1.72
N ASP A 10 12.80 9.34 -1.07
CA ASP A 10 14.19 9.78 -1.04
C ASP A 10 14.95 9.31 0.22
N GLY A 11 14.31 8.43 0.99
CA GLY A 11 14.81 7.96 2.27
C GLY A 11 14.36 8.83 3.45
N ILE A 12 14.69 8.37 4.65
CA ILE A 12 14.33 9.06 5.89
C ILE A 12 15.45 8.96 6.92
N THR A 13 15.80 10.08 7.52
CA THR A 13 16.89 10.14 8.51
C THR A 13 16.42 9.72 9.89
N VAL A 14 17.38 9.37 10.77
CA VAL A 14 17.08 9.05 12.17
C VAL A 14 16.44 10.25 12.86
N GLU A 15 16.97 11.44 12.64
CA GLU A 15 16.49 12.70 13.21
C GLU A 15 15.02 12.96 12.82
N ARG A 16 14.66 12.64 11.58
CA ARG A 16 13.26 12.78 11.14
C ARG A 16 12.36 11.75 11.80
N LEU A 17 12.84 10.51 11.99
CA LEU A 17 12.09 9.48 12.72
C LEU A 17 11.93 9.86 14.20
N GLU A 18 12.96 10.40 14.86
CA GLU A 18 12.85 10.91 16.23
C GLU A 18 11.75 11.96 16.36
N GLN A 19 11.69 12.89 15.41
CA GLN A 19 10.65 13.93 15.37
C GLN A 19 9.24 13.34 15.16
N ILE A 20 9.09 12.36 14.27
CA ILE A 20 7.78 11.77 13.96
C ILE A 20 7.25 10.94 15.13
N PHE A 21 8.12 10.18 15.80
CA PHE A 21 7.72 9.25 16.86
C PHE A 21 7.88 9.82 18.28
N TYR A 22 8.50 10.99 18.42
CA TYR A 22 8.79 11.62 19.72
C TYR A 22 9.58 10.70 20.66
N VAL A 23 10.55 9.98 20.11
CA VAL A 23 11.41 9.05 20.89
C VAL A 23 12.88 9.33 20.63
N SER A 24 13.74 8.80 21.50
CA SER A 24 15.18 9.01 21.41
C SER A 24 15.82 8.28 20.22
N ARG A 25 16.98 8.77 19.79
CA ARG A 25 17.82 8.13 18.77
C ARG A 25 18.10 6.65 19.10
N GLY A 26 18.38 6.33 20.35
CA GLY A 26 18.62 4.96 20.80
C GLY A 26 17.41 4.06 20.54
N THR A 27 16.22 4.53 20.84
CA THR A 27 14.95 3.82 20.59
C THR A 27 14.75 3.59 19.10
N ILE A 28 14.95 4.63 18.26
CA ILE A 28 14.86 4.47 16.79
C ILE A 28 15.82 3.41 16.28
N LEU A 29 17.09 3.43 16.70
CA LEU A 29 18.08 2.46 16.24
C LEU A 29 17.79 1.02 16.72
N ALA A 30 17.19 0.86 17.91
CA ALA A 30 16.72 -0.44 18.38
C ALA A 30 15.55 -0.96 17.51
N ASP A 31 14.58 -0.10 17.21
CA ASP A 31 13.44 -0.46 16.37
C ASP A 31 13.81 -0.74 14.92
N ILE A 32 14.83 -0.10 14.38
CA ILE A 32 15.36 -0.35 13.03
C ILE A 32 15.78 -1.81 12.85
N LYS A 33 16.26 -2.49 13.90
CA LYS A 33 16.59 -3.92 13.83
C LYS A 33 15.33 -4.75 13.54
N ASN A 34 14.23 -4.43 14.20
CA ASN A 34 12.95 -5.10 13.99
C ASN A 34 12.38 -4.81 12.60
N VAL A 35 12.51 -3.56 12.13
CA VAL A 35 12.12 -3.17 10.78
C VAL A 35 12.92 -3.95 9.74
N ARG A 36 14.24 -4.09 9.94
CA ARG A 36 15.09 -4.88 9.02
C ARG A 36 14.65 -6.33 8.96
N ALA A 37 14.42 -6.97 10.10
CA ALA A 37 13.93 -8.35 10.14
C ALA A 37 12.58 -8.51 9.42
N LEU A 38 11.64 -7.58 9.64
CA LEU A 38 10.36 -7.55 8.94
C LEU A 38 10.54 -7.44 7.41
N LEU A 39 11.37 -6.50 6.95
CA LEU A 39 11.59 -6.28 5.52
C LEU A 39 12.26 -7.49 4.84
N GLN A 40 13.16 -8.17 5.55
CA GLN A 40 13.80 -9.40 5.06
C GLN A 40 12.78 -10.52 4.80
N MET A 41 11.69 -10.60 5.57
CA MET A 41 10.59 -11.55 5.31
C MET A 41 9.94 -11.32 3.94
N PHE A 42 10.01 -10.11 3.41
CA PHE A 42 9.52 -9.73 2.09
C PHE A 42 10.64 -9.60 1.06
N ARG A 43 11.84 -10.13 1.33
CA ARG A 43 13.04 -9.98 0.47
C ARG A 43 13.34 -8.53 0.11
N LEU A 44 13.03 -7.63 1.03
CA LEU A 44 13.36 -6.22 0.95
C LEU A 44 14.59 -5.94 1.81
N GLU A 45 15.47 -5.08 1.33
CA GLU A 45 16.67 -4.69 2.06
C GLU A 45 16.56 -3.26 2.57
N LEU A 46 16.90 -3.07 3.84
CA LEU A 46 16.98 -1.76 4.47
C LEU A 46 18.41 -1.24 4.39
N LEU A 47 18.63 -0.26 3.53
CA LEU A 47 19.90 0.40 3.36
C LEU A 47 19.99 1.67 4.21
N ASN A 48 21.18 1.94 4.74
CA ASN A 48 21.50 3.23 5.37
C ASN A 48 22.44 3.99 4.44
N ARG A 49 21.91 4.97 3.73
CA ARG A 49 22.68 5.77 2.78
C ARG A 49 23.34 6.97 3.47
N ARG A 50 24.64 7.15 3.20
CA ARG A 50 25.39 8.34 3.62
C ARG A 50 24.93 9.57 2.83
N GLY A 51 25.19 10.78 3.33
CA GLY A 51 24.88 12.02 2.61
C GLY A 51 23.47 12.58 2.87
N GLY A 52 22.88 12.30 4.05
CA GLY A 52 21.61 12.93 4.45
C GLY A 52 20.35 12.17 4.01
N HIS A 53 20.46 11.12 3.21
CA HIS A 53 19.30 10.32 2.76
C HIS A 53 18.77 9.36 3.84
N GLY A 54 19.60 8.93 4.79
CA GLY A 54 19.20 8.03 5.87
C GLY A 54 18.80 6.63 5.37
N PHE A 55 17.68 6.12 5.90
CA PHE A 55 17.18 4.78 5.57
C PHE A 55 16.36 4.80 4.29
N THR A 56 16.70 3.91 3.35
CA THR A 56 15.95 3.63 2.12
C THR A 56 15.68 2.14 2.02
N VAL A 57 14.61 1.76 1.32
CA VAL A 57 14.29 0.36 1.05
C VAL A 57 14.65 0.03 -0.39
N GLN A 58 15.40 -1.05 -0.57
CA GLN A 58 15.71 -1.62 -1.87
C GLN A 58 14.93 -2.92 -2.06
N GLY A 59 14.36 -3.09 -3.26
CA GLY A 59 13.59 -4.26 -3.65
C GLY A 59 12.55 -3.93 -4.71
N SER A 60 11.84 -4.96 -5.17
CA SER A 60 10.77 -4.79 -6.15
C SER A 60 9.62 -3.96 -5.56
N GLU A 61 9.06 -3.05 -6.33
CA GLU A 61 7.88 -2.27 -5.94
C GLU A 61 6.66 -3.19 -5.63
N TRP A 62 6.55 -4.33 -6.32
CA TRP A 62 5.56 -5.36 -6.00
C TRP A 62 5.70 -5.86 -4.55
N LEU A 63 6.90 -6.23 -4.14
CA LEU A 63 7.17 -6.71 -2.78
C LEU A 63 6.96 -5.61 -1.74
N ILE A 64 7.31 -4.38 -2.05
CA ILE A 64 7.03 -3.22 -1.20
C ILE A 64 5.52 -3.06 -0.99
N ARG A 65 4.70 -3.13 -2.04
CA ARG A 65 3.24 -3.05 -1.95
C ARG A 65 2.65 -4.23 -1.17
N GLN A 66 3.16 -5.44 -1.36
CA GLN A 66 2.75 -6.61 -0.57
C GLN A 66 3.06 -6.43 0.92
N CYS A 67 4.26 -5.97 1.25
CA CYS A 67 4.64 -5.66 2.63
C CYS A 67 3.70 -4.62 3.26
N LEU A 68 3.37 -3.56 2.52
CA LEU A 68 2.45 -2.53 2.98
C LEU A 68 1.03 -3.05 3.22
N LEU A 69 0.51 -3.91 2.33
CA LEU A 69 -0.79 -4.56 2.51
C LEU A 69 -0.80 -5.48 3.73
N GLN A 70 0.25 -6.25 3.95
CA GLN A 70 0.35 -7.14 5.11
C GLN A 70 0.45 -6.37 6.43
N LEU A 71 1.21 -5.28 6.46
CA LEU A 71 1.27 -4.38 7.61
C LEU A 71 -0.09 -3.79 7.97
N HIS A 72 -0.95 -3.56 6.98
CA HIS A 72 -2.33 -3.15 7.21
C HIS A 72 -3.16 -4.27 7.85
N LYS A 73 -3.10 -5.48 7.29
CA LYS A 73 -3.85 -6.64 7.78
C LYS A 73 -3.52 -6.94 9.26
N ASN A 74 -2.25 -6.93 9.63
CA ASN A 74 -1.83 -7.22 11.00
C ASN A 74 -2.36 -6.18 12.01
N TYR A 75 -2.55 -4.92 11.58
CA TYR A 75 -3.12 -3.88 12.44
C TYR A 75 -4.62 -4.05 12.67
N THR A 76 -5.36 -4.51 11.69
CA THR A 76 -6.80 -4.74 11.82
C THR A 76 -7.15 -5.95 12.67
N VAL A 77 -6.29 -6.97 12.69
CA VAL A 77 -6.49 -8.19 13.51
C VAL A 77 -6.23 -7.96 14.99
N THR A 78 -5.26 -7.10 15.33
CA THR A 78 -4.95 -6.80 16.75
C THR A 78 -5.90 -5.80 17.40
N ALA A 79 -6.67 -5.06 16.61
CA ALA A 79 -7.61 -4.05 17.09
C ALA A 79 -9.02 -4.60 17.42
N ASP A 80 -9.21 -5.90 17.39
CA ASP A 80 -10.52 -6.54 17.61
C ASP A 80 -11.03 -6.44 19.06
N SER A 81 -10.26 -5.84 19.98
CA SER A 81 -10.66 -5.52 21.34
C SER A 81 -11.36 -4.16 21.51
N GLY A 82 -11.46 -3.34 20.47
CA GLY A 82 -12.15 -2.05 20.51
C GLY A 82 -12.50 -1.51 19.13
N LYS A 83 -13.79 -1.54 18.77
CA LYS A 83 -14.30 -1.05 17.46
C LYS A 83 -13.86 0.37 17.11
N THR A 84 -13.53 1.20 18.08
CA THR A 84 -13.13 2.60 17.90
C THR A 84 -11.67 2.74 17.47
N GLU A 85 -10.78 1.88 17.96
CA GLU A 85 -9.35 1.89 17.60
C GLU A 85 -9.12 1.35 16.19
N SER A 86 -9.90 0.34 15.77
CA SER A 86 -9.85 -0.20 14.42
C SER A 86 -10.12 0.86 13.36
N LEU A 87 -11.15 1.71 13.57
CA LEU A 87 -11.48 2.81 12.66
C LEU A 87 -10.41 3.90 12.63
N ALA A 88 -9.81 4.22 13.76
CA ALA A 88 -8.73 5.20 13.84
C ALA A 88 -7.46 4.71 13.10
N HIS A 89 -7.11 3.42 13.26
CA HIS A 89 -5.97 2.81 12.58
C HIS A 89 -6.19 2.65 11.07
N GLU A 90 -7.39 2.28 10.65
CA GLU A 90 -7.75 2.21 9.24
C GLU A 90 -7.70 3.60 8.59
N ARG A 91 -8.19 4.63 9.29
CA ARG A 91 -8.04 6.03 8.88
C ARG A 91 -6.58 6.43 8.77
N SER A 92 -5.74 6.11 9.76
CA SER A 92 -4.30 6.41 9.72
C SER A 92 -3.57 5.71 8.60
N PHE A 93 -3.91 4.45 8.29
CA PHE A 93 -3.34 3.72 7.17
C PHE A 93 -3.73 4.35 5.83
N ARG A 94 -5.01 4.62 5.64
CA ARG A 94 -5.52 5.32 4.46
C ARG A 94 -4.82 6.67 4.30
N ALA A 95 -4.59 7.39 5.40
CA ALA A 95 -3.88 8.65 5.42
C ALA A 95 -2.51 8.57 4.82
N MET A 96 -1.78 7.61 5.22
CA MET A 96 -0.38 7.50 4.86
C MET A 96 -0.18 7.21 3.37
N PHE A 97 -1.20 6.59 2.72
CA PHE A 97 -1.07 6.13 1.34
C PHE A 97 -1.89 6.90 0.31
N PHE A 98 -2.90 7.67 0.74
CA PHE A 98 -3.94 8.15 -0.19
C PHE A 98 -3.99 9.65 -0.33
N MET A 99 -2.96 10.31 0.11
CA MET A 99 -2.90 11.76 0.08
C MET A 99 -2.14 12.27 -1.14
N ASP A 100 -2.87 12.87 -2.06
CA ASP A 100 -2.36 13.98 -2.85
C ASP A 100 -2.24 15.16 -1.89
N ALA A 101 -1.05 15.46 -1.42
CA ALA A 101 -0.77 16.47 -0.40
C ALA A 101 -1.73 16.44 0.81
N PRO A 102 -1.25 16.05 1.99
CA PRO A 102 -2.05 16.11 3.19
C PRO A 102 -2.59 17.52 3.36
N GLN A 103 -3.88 17.68 3.46
CA GLN A 103 -4.40 18.87 4.11
C GLN A 103 -4.09 18.71 5.59
N VAL A 104 -2.92 19.17 5.97
CA VAL A 104 -2.48 19.21 7.36
C VAL A 104 -3.20 20.35 8.00
N TYR A 105 -4.15 20.06 8.86
CA TYR A 105 -4.78 21.07 9.70
C TYR A 105 -4.10 21.05 11.06
N GLU A 106 -3.31 22.05 11.34
CA GLU A 106 -2.80 22.30 12.69
C GLU A 106 -3.87 23.02 13.49
N ASN A 107 -4.36 22.37 14.54
CA ASN A 107 -5.22 23.05 15.50
C ASN A 107 -4.35 23.87 16.45
N PRO A 108 -4.36 25.21 16.36
CA PRO A 108 -3.50 26.08 17.16
C PRO A 108 -3.81 26.01 18.67
N SER A 109 -4.99 25.50 19.05
CA SER A 109 -5.41 25.40 20.45
C SER A 109 -4.94 24.15 21.16
N THR A 110 -4.61 23.06 20.42
CA THR A 110 -4.26 21.77 20.98
C THR A 110 -2.90 21.25 20.55
N ASN A 111 -2.19 21.97 19.68
CA ASN A 111 -0.97 21.48 18.99
C ASN A 111 -1.15 20.10 18.32
N GLN A 112 -2.38 19.70 18.01
CA GLN A 112 -2.68 18.45 17.34
C GLN A 112 -2.75 18.67 15.84
N THR A 113 -1.97 17.88 15.14
CA THR A 113 -1.99 17.84 13.68
C THR A 113 -3.05 16.84 13.24
N PHE A 114 -4.12 17.34 12.65
CA PHE A 114 -5.15 16.49 12.03
C PHE A 114 -4.84 16.32 10.56
N VAL A 115 -4.74 15.08 10.14
CA VAL A 115 -4.55 14.73 8.75
C VAL A 115 -5.90 14.29 8.20
N TYR A 116 -6.53 15.13 7.37
CA TYR A 116 -7.82 14.81 6.75
C TYR A 116 -7.64 13.92 5.55
N PHE A 117 -8.39 12.83 5.56
CA PHE A 117 -8.47 11.88 4.45
C PHE A 117 -9.59 12.24 3.51
N ASN A 118 -9.29 12.17 2.25
CA ASN A 118 -10.35 12.14 1.28
C ASN A 118 -10.92 10.70 1.22
N GLY A 119 -11.80 10.37 2.17
CA GLY A 119 -12.55 9.09 2.16
C GLY A 119 -13.38 8.91 0.89
N SER A 120 -13.56 9.96 0.09
CA SER A 120 -14.28 9.94 -1.16
C SER A 120 -13.65 8.96 -2.17
N ARG A 121 -12.33 8.90 -2.29
CA ARG A 121 -11.63 8.00 -3.23
C ARG A 121 -11.85 6.52 -2.89
N TYR A 122 -11.80 6.17 -1.62
CA TYR A 122 -12.08 4.80 -1.19
C TYR A 122 -13.53 4.42 -1.48
N ASN A 123 -14.46 5.30 -1.16
CA ASN A 123 -15.89 5.07 -1.39
C ASN A 123 -16.21 4.97 -2.88
N GLU A 124 -15.59 5.81 -3.71
CA GLU A 124 -15.75 5.79 -5.15
C GLU A 124 -15.25 4.47 -5.77
N LEU A 125 -14.06 4.02 -5.38
CA LEU A 125 -13.50 2.73 -5.82
C LEU A 125 -14.32 1.55 -5.27
N SER A 126 -14.79 1.63 -4.04
CA SER A 126 -15.65 0.61 -3.43
C SER A 126 -16.97 0.46 -4.18
N ALA A 127 -17.65 1.57 -4.47
CA ALA A 127 -18.89 1.57 -5.23
C ALA A 127 -18.69 1.05 -6.66
N LEU A 128 -17.60 1.45 -7.33
CA LEU A 128 -17.24 0.94 -8.65
C LEU A 128 -17.01 -0.57 -8.60
N LEU A 129 -16.20 -1.05 -7.68
CA LEU A 129 -15.86 -2.47 -7.55
C LEU A 129 -17.10 -3.32 -7.27
N GLN A 130 -17.98 -2.88 -6.35
CA GLN A 130 -19.23 -3.56 -6.05
C GLN A 130 -20.13 -3.65 -7.28
N ARG A 131 -20.30 -2.55 -8.01
CA ARG A 131 -21.10 -2.54 -9.24
C ARG A 131 -20.57 -3.49 -10.30
N GLU A 132 -19.25 -3.53 -10.50
CA GLU A 132 -18.62 -4.39 -11.50
C GLU A 132 -18.69 -5.87 -11.16
N ILE A 133 -18.64 -6.21 -9.86
CA ILE A 133 -18.80 -7.61 -9.42
C ILE A 133 -20.25 -8.05 -9.54
N LEU A 134 -21.20 -7.21 -9.15
CA LEU A 134 -22.64 -7.51 -9.29
C LEU A 134 -23.07 -7.63 -10.75
N ALA A 135 -22.41 -6.95 -11.66
CA ALA A 135 -22.70 -7.01 -13.11
C ALA A 135 -22.14 -8.29 -13.77
N GLN A 136 -21.36 -9.09 -13.07
CA GLN A 136 -20.71 -10.29 -13.63
C GLN A 136 -21.25 -11.54 -12.97
N HIS A 137 -22.03 -12.32 -13.72
CA HIS A 137 -22.58 -13.59 -13.25
C HIS A 137 -21.50 -14.70 -13.17
N ASP A 138 -20.42 -14.58 -13.96
CA ASP A 138 -19.40 -15.62 -14.11
C ASP A 138 -18.14 -15.40 -13.26
N PHE A 139 -18.06 -14.28 -12.52
CA PHE A 139 -16.91 -13.94 -11.69
C PHE A 139 -17.33 -13.72 -10.24
N SER A 140 -17.01 -14.67 -9.39
CA SER A 140 -17.26 -14.58 -7.95
C SER A 140 -15.98 -14.13 -7.22
N LEU A 141 -15.99 -12.91 -6.73
CA LEU A 141 -14.93 -12.42 -5.85
C LEU A 141 -15.37 -12.54 -4.39
N PRO A 142 -14.68 -13.34 -3.57
CA PRO A 142 -14.98 -13.40 -2.14
C PRO A 142 -14.89 -12.02 -1.49
N ILE A 143 -15.87 -11.66 -0.68
CA ILE A 143 -15.99 -10.34 -0.01
C ILE A 143 -14.71 -9.98 0.76
N ILE A 144 -14.01 -10.97 1.30
CA ILE A 144 -12.75 -10.79 2.03
C ILE A 144 -11.63 -10.15 1.19
N HIS A 145 -11.71 -10.25 -0.13
CA HIS A 145 -10.71 -9.64 -1.04
C HIS A 145 -10.99 -8.17 -1.37
N PHE A 146 -12.20 -7.68 -1.12
CA PHE A 146 -12.59 -6.31 -1.44
C PHE A 146 -11.65 -5.24 -0.85
N PRO A 147 -11.43 -5.20 0.46
CA PRO A 147 -10.54 -4.20 1.05
C PRO A 147 -9.12 -4.31 0.50
N LYS A 148 -8.66 -5.53 0.24
CA LYS A 148 -7.32 -5.80 -0.27
C LYS A 148 -7.12 -5.21 -1.67
N ILE A 149 -8.12 -5.37 -2.55
CA ILE A 149 -8.11 -4.82 -3.91
C ILE A 149 -8.16 -3.29 -3.88
N ILE A 150 -9.08 -2.72 -3.10
CA ILE A 150 -9.21 -1.26 -2.99
C ILE A 150 -7.91 -0.67 -2.44
N ASN A 151 -7.34 -1.26 -1.41
CA ASN A 151 -6.07 -0.80 -0.85
C ASN A 151 -4.92 -0.92 -1.86
N MET A 152 -4.87 -1.98 -2.66
CA MET A 152 -3.87 -2.10 -3.73
C MET A 152 -4.07 -1.03 -4.82
N LEU A 153 -5.31 -0.78 -5.26
CA LEU A 153 -5.61 0.28 -6.21
C LEU A 153 -5.16 1.64 -5.71
N LEU A 154 -5.45 1.93 -4.45
CA LEU A 154 -5.04 3.18 -3.82
C LEU A 154 -3.51 3.26 -3.67
N LEU A 155 -2.82 2.15 -3.37
CA LEU A 155 -1.36 2.09 -3.39
C LEU A 155 -0.79 2.35 -4.79
N CYS A 156 -1.39 1.80 -5.85
CA CYS A 156 -0.99 2.08 -7.23
C CYS A 156 -1.04 3.57 -7.53
N VAL A 157 -2.11 4.24 -7.13
CA VAL A 157 -2.28 5.69 -7.34
C VAL A 157 -1.29 6.51 -6.51
N SER A 158 -1.13 6.21 -5.23
CA SER A 158 -0.27 6.98 -4.33
C SER A 158 1.22 6.79 -4.60
N ARG A 159 1.60 5.64 -5.13
CA ARG A 159 3.00 5.28 -5.41
C ARG A 159 3.38 5.37 -6.90
N LYS A 160 2.62 6.12 -7.70
CA LYS A 160 2.90 6.31 -9.14
C LYS A 160 4.30 6.86 -9.45
N SER A 161 4.88 7.62 -8.53
CA SER A 161 6.21 8.21 -8.68
C SER A 161 7.36 7.24 -8.37
N PHE A 162 7.06 6.05 -7.84
CA PHE A 162 8.04 5.00 -7.63
C PHE A 162 8.17 4.22 -8.93
N ALA A 163 9.40 4.02 -9.41
CA ALA A 163 9.64 3.30 -10.66
C ALA A 163 9.02 1.91 -10.58
N THR A 164 8.16 1.62 -11.53
CA THR A 164 7.58 0.28 -11.68
C THR A 164 8.50 -0.50 -12.61
N GLU A 165 9.49 -1.19 -12.05
CA GLU A 165 10.14 -2.27 -12.75
C GLU A 165 9.08 -3.33 -13.08
N LYS A 166 9.28 -4.06 -14.18
CA LYS A 166 8.38 -5.17 -14.53
C LYS A 166 8.40 -6.18 -13.38
N PRO A 167 7.33 -6.30 -12.57
CA PRO A 167 7.36 -7.10 -11.34
C PRO A 167 7.38 -8.60 -11.62
N PHE A 168 7.09 -9.00 -12.85
CA PHE A 168 6.91 -10.39 -13.29
C PHE A 168 7.78 -10.70 -14.50
N SER A 169 8.27 -11.94 -14.59
CA SER A 169 8.93 -12.47 -15.78
C SER A 169 7.98 -12.51 -16.99
N ALA A 170 8.51 -12.63 -18.20
CA ALA A 170 7.68 -12.71 -19.41
C ALA A 170 6.65 -13.86 -19.35
N ALA A 171 7.07 -15.03 -18.87
CA ALA A 171 6.17 -16.19 -18.74
C ALA A 171 5.05 -15.94 -17.70
N GLN A 172 5.38 -15.30 -16.57
CA GLN A 172 4.40 -14.91 -15.57
C GLN A 172 3.42 -13.86 -16.09
N GLN A 173 3.91 -12.87 -16.85
CA GLN A 173 3.04 -11.86 -17.49
C GLN A 173 2.07 -12.51 -18.46
N GLU A 174 2.52 -13.46 -19.28
CA GLU A 174 1.68 -14.20 -20.22
C GLU A 174 0.61 -15.00 -19.47
N GLN A 175 0.99 -15.74 -18.42
CA GLN A 175 0.07 -16.50 -17.58
C GLN A 175 -0.99 -15.60 -16.92
N LEU A 176 -0.57 -14.49 -16.34
CA LEU A 176 -1.47 -13.52 -15.71
C LEU A 176 -2.43 -12.92 -16.72
N SER A 177 -1.93 -12.51 -17.90
CA SER A 177 -2.72 -11.86 -18.94
C SER A 177 -3.76 -12.78 -19.59
N ALA A 178 -3.55 -14.09 -19.56
CA ALA A 178 -4.49 -15.08 -20.06
C ALA A 178 -5.63 -15.41 -19.05
N SER A 179 -5.58 -14.91 -17.82
CA SER A 179 -6.54 -15.24 -16.79
C SER A 179 -7.87 -14.47 -16.88
N ALA A 180 -8.94 -15.04 -16.31
CA ALA A 180 -10.23 -14.37 -16.17
C ALA A 180 -10.14 -13.15 -15.27
N GLU A 181 -9.27 -13.21 -14.25
CA GLU A 181 -8.99 -12.13 -13.31
C GLU A 181 -8.38 -10.92 -14.03
N TYR A 182 -7.48 -11.14 -14.97
CA TYR A 182 -6.94 -10.06 -15.78
C TYR A 182 -8.00 -9.41 -16.67
N ALA A 183 -8.87 -10.22 -17.27
CA ALA A 183 -9.99 -9.70 -18.04
C ALA A 183 -10.94 -8.84 -17.17
N PHE A 184 -11.17 -9.26 -15.91
CA PHE A 184 -11.91 -8.48 -14.93
C PHE A 184 -11.19 -7.16 -14.58
N VAL A 185 -9.89 -7.20 -14.28
CA VAL A 185 -9.09 -6.01 -13.95
C VAL A 185 -9.08 -5.01 -15.12
N ARG A 186 -8.96 -5.47 -16.36
CA ARG A 186 -9.05 -4.61 -17.55
C ARG A 186 -10.40 -3.91 -17.67
N ARG A 187 -11.50 -4.62 -17.46
CA ARG A 187 -12.84 -4.02 -17.49
C ARG A 187 -13.02 -3.01 -16.36
N LEU A 188 -12.58 -3.35 -15.14
CA LEU A 188 -12.59 -2.44 -14.01
C LEU A 188 -11.80 -1.18 -14.31
N HIS A 189 -10.59 -1.29 -14.87
CA HIS A 189 -9.74 -0.18 -15.28
C HIS A 189 -10.42 0.73 -16.30
N GLN A 190 -11.06 0.16 -17.33
CA GLN A 190 -11.78 0.94 -18.37
C GLN A 190 -12.92 1.80 -17.80
N LYS A 191 -13.55 1.34 -16.71
CA LYS A 191 -14.67 2.03 -16.05
C LYS A 191 -14.25 2.94 -14.92
N MET A 192 -12.95 2.95 -14.57
CA MET A 192 -12.45 3.87 -13.56
C MET A 192 -12.53 5.31 -14.02
N PRO A 193 -12.83 6.24 -13.08
CA PRO A 193 -12.65 7.66 -13.30
C PRO A 193 -11.23 7.99 -13.79
N GLU A 194 -11.11 9.02 -14.64
CA GLU A 194 -9.85 9.39 -15.30
C GLU A 194 -8.69 9.59 -14.31
N HIS A 195 -8.97 10.22 -13.19
CA HIS A 195 -7.95 10.49 -12.16
C HIS A 195 -7.38 9.25 -11.47
N PHE A 196 -8.07 8.09 -11.56
CA PHE A 196 -7.51 6.79 -11.18
C PHE A 196 -6.85 6.12 -12.37
N ARG A 197 -7.56 6.06 -13.52
CA ARG A 197 -7.16 5.32 -14.69
C ARG A 197 -5.78 5.70 -15.22
N GLN A 198 -5.48 7.01 -15.29
CA GLN A 198 -4.19 7.51 -15.75
C GLN A 198 -2.98 7.12 -14.86
N ASN A 199 -3.23 6.66 -13.64
CA ASN A 199 -2.19 6.26 -12.68
C ASN A 199 -2.02 4.75 -12.56
N ILE A 200 -2.82 3.95 -13.30
CA ILE A 200 -2.79 2.49 -13.30
C ILE A 200 -2.44 2.04 -14.70
N GLN A 201 -1.24 1.54 -14.86
CA GLN A 201 -0.70 1.06 -16.11
C GLN A 201 -0.70 -0.47 -16.15
N GLU A 202 -0.17 -1.06 -17.22
CA GLU A 202 -0.08 -2.52 -17.38
C GLU A 202 0.58 -3.23 -16.19
N PRO A 203 1.72 -2.77 -15.65
CA PRO A 203 2.32 -3.41 -14.48
C PRO A 203 1.41 -3.44 -13.25
N GLU A 204 0.65 -2.36 -13.00
CA GLU A 204 -0.32 -2.29 -11.91
C GLU A 204 -1.51 -3.22 -12.14
N MET A 205 -1.99 -3.35 -13.37
CA MET A 205 -3.05 -4.30 -13.71
C MET A 205 -2.61 -5.74 -13.48
N LEU A 206 -1.38 -6.08 -13.85
CA LEU A 206 -0.80 -7.39 -13.56
C LEU A 206 -0.63 -7.64 -12.06
N MET A 207 -0.23 -6.64 -11.27
CA MET A 207 -0.16 -6.73 -9.81
C MET A 207 -1.53 -7.00 -9.19
N LEU A 208 -2.58 -6.32 -9.66
CA LEU A 208 -3.95 -6.54 -9.21
C LEU A 208 -4.43 -7.95 -9.57
N THR A 209 -4.11 -8.42 -10.76
CA THR A 209 -4.43 -9.78 -11.22
C THR A 209 -3.74 -10.82 -10.36
N ALA A 210 -2.45 -10.66 -10.11
CA ALA A 210 -1.68 -11.53 -9.23
C ALA A 210 -2.26 -11.57 -7.81
N LEU A 211 -2.73 -10.43 -7.31
CA LEU A 211 -3.40 -10.32 -6.02
C LEU A 211 -4.71 -11.10 -5.97
N LEU A 212 -5.51 -11.04 -7.05
CA LEU A 212 -6.78 -11.77 -7.17
C LEU A 212 -6.59 -13.27 -7.24
N LEU A 213 -5.59 -13.71 -7.99
CA LEU A 213 -5.22 -15.13 -8.10
C LEU A 213 -4.59 -15.70 -6.83
N GLY A 214 -4.30 -14.86 -5.83
CA GLY A 214 -3.51 -15.30 -4.68
C GLY A 214 -2.10 -15.71 -5.08
N PHE A 215 -1.58 -15.10 -6.16
CA PHE A 215 -0.26 -15.36 -6.68
C PHE A 215 0.76 -14.99 -5.60
N GLU A 216 1.15 -15.99 -4.84
CA GLU A 216 2.33 -15.93 -4.00
C GLU A 216 3.51 -16.18 -4.93
N ASP A 217 4.49 -15.31 -4.92
CA ASP A 217 5.75 -15.57 -5.60
C ASP A 217 6.24 -16.94 -5.07
N GLU A 218 6.34 -17.96 -5.94
CA GLU A 218 6.70 -19.35 -5.56
C GLU A 218 8.00 -19.44 -4.77
N ASN A 219 8.72 -18.36 -4.75
CA ASN A 219 9.88 -18.14 -3.92
C ASN A 219 9.56 -17.74 -2.45
N TYR A 220 8.31 -17.75 -2.00
CA TYR A 220 7.90 -17.50 -0.61
C TYR A 220 7.87 -18.78 0.26
N ARG A 221 8.21 -19.92 -0.31
CA ARG A 221 8.34 -21.20 0.43
C ARG A 221 9.79 -21.49 0.81
#